data_e3ee36b73ff8f5532524a9ae2c937031
#
_entry.id   e3ee36b73ff8f5532524a9ae2c937031
#
_cell.length_a   1.000
_cell.length_b   1.000
_cell.length_c   1.000
_cell.angle_alpha   90.00
_cell.angle_beta   90.00
_cell.angle_gamma   90.00
#
_symmetry.space_group_name_H-M   'P 1'
#
loop_
_entity.id
_entity.type
_entity.pdbx_description
1 polymer ?
#
loop_
_entity_poly.entity_id
_entity_poly.type
_entity_poly.pdbx_seq_one_letter_code
_entity_poly.pdbx_strand_id
1 'polypeptide(L)'
;EMKYIASWSGGKDSTASIILAHEHHEPLDLIIFSEVMFDKGISGELPEHIDFIQNKAIPIFESWGYKTKILRSDKTYMDCFYHVVQKSEKNKGKRQGFPRPNMCKINDRCKTEVLERFHKGLKTGEYQKYIGIAKDEPARLSRIKTSDDSQISLLQKYGYTNQKSAE
;
A
#
# COMPACT_ATOMS: atom_id res chain seq x y z
N GLU A 1 14.42 -1.36 18.76
CA GLU A 1 13.15 -0.69 19.07
C GLU A 1 12.13 -1.00 17.97
N MET A 2 10.93 -1.45 18.38
CA MET A 2 9.84 -1.80 17.45
C MET A 2 9.42 -0.57 16.66
N LYS A 3 9.32 -0.68 15.31
CA LYS A 3 8.82 0.38 14.43
C LYS A 3 7.40 0.10 13.99
N TYR A 4 6.61 1.15 13.87
CA TYR A 4 5.22 1.07 13.43
C TYR A 4 5.05 1.81 12.11
N ILE A 5 4.58 1.10 11.08
CA ILE A 5 4.52 1.59 9.71
C ILE A 5 3.11 1.46 9.18
N ALA A 6 2.51 2.54 8.74
CA ALA A 6 1.23 2.50 8.03
C ALA A 6 1.45 2.31 6.53
N SER A 7 0.89 1.23 5.97
CA SER A 7 0.75 1.06 4.52
C SER A 7 -0.49 1.79 4.06
N TRP A 8 -0.29 2.97 3.50
CA TRP A 8 -1.36 3.87 3.09
C TRP A 8 -1.56 3.85 1.59
N SER A 9 -2.80 3.75 1.15
CA SER A 9 -3.17 3.75 -0.28
C SER A 9 -3.87 5.03 -0.73
N GLY A 10 -4.10 5.99 0.17
CA GLY A 10 -4.95 7.15 -0.09
C GLY A 10 -6.45 6.84 -0.03
N GLY A 11 -6.84 5.57 0.14
CA GLY A 11 -8.22 5.16 0.27
C GLY A 11 -8.77 5.35 1.69
N LYS A 12 -10.11 5.33 1.83
CA LYS A 12 -10.81 5.63 3.09
C LYS A 12 -10.33 4.80 4.29
N ASP A 13 -10.21 3.48 4.15
CA ASP A 13 -9.89 2.59 5.28
C ASP A 13 -8.45 2.76 5.75
N SER A 14 -7.51 2.92 4.83
CA SER A 14 -6.12 3.18 5.18
C SER A 14 -5.92 4.58 5.76
N THR A 15 -6.69 5.57 5.33
CA THR A 15 -6.70 6.92 5.91
C THR A 15 -7.33 6.91 7.30
N ALA A 16 -8.48 6.28 7.47
CA ALA A 16 -9.13 6.10 8.78
C ALA A 16 -8.21 5.38 9.77
N SER A 17 -7.43 4.40 9.33
CA SER A 17 -6.44 3.73 10.19
C SER A 17 -5.36 4.68 10.71
N ILE A 18 -4.91 5.64 9.92
CA ILE A 18 -3.94 6.66 10.35
C ILE A 18 -4.58 7.67 11.31
N ILE A 19 -5.82 8.09 11.03
CA ILE A 19 -6.59 8.96 11.93
C ILE A 19 -6.76 8.30 13.29
N LEU A 20 -7.18 7.04 13.32
CA LEU A 20 -7.31 6.26 14.56
C LEU A 20 -5.99 6.13 15.32
N ALA A 21 -4.88 5.93 14.61
CA ALA A 21 -3.57 5.92 15.25
C ALA A 21 -3.27 7.24 15.94
N HIS A 22 -3.62 8.36 15.29
CA HIS A 22 -3.43 9.70 15.87
C HIS A 22 -4.35 9.94 17.08
N GLU A 23 -5.65 9.70 16.96
CA GLU A 23 -6.65 9.96 17.99
C GLU A 23 -6.44 9.10 19.24
N HIS A 24 -6.03 7.85 19.08
CA HIS A 24 -5.79 6.91 20.17
C HIS A 24 -4.33 6.87 20.64
N HIS A 25 -3.48 7.77 20.15
CA HIS A 25 -2.06 7.82 20.49
C HIS A 25 -1.33 6.47 20.28
N GLU A 26 -1.73 5.74 19.24
CA GLU A 26 -1.02 4.51 18.84
C GLU A 26 0.34 4.87 18.27
N PRO A 27 1.37 4.06 18.52
CA PRO A 27 2.69 4.33 17.98
C PRO A 27 2.66 4.27 16.44
N LEU A 28 3.15 5.30 15.77
CA LEU A 28 3.26 5.36 14.31
C LEU A 28 4.49 6.16 13.91
N ASP A 29 5.49 5.50 13.35
CA ASP A 29 6.79 6.10 13.00
C ASP A 29 6.83 6.57 11.55
N LEU A 30 6.13 5.87 10.66
CA LEU A 30 6.24 6.10 9.22
C LEU A 30 4.95 5.75 8.48
N ILE A 31 4.52 6.63 7.59
CA ILE A 31 3.44 6.41 6.65
C ILE A 31 4.03 6.23 5.25
N ILE A 32 3.71 5.12 4.58
CA ILE A 32 4.23 4.79 3.26
C ILE A 32 3.10 4.77 2.26
N PHE A 33 3.24 5.56 1.20
CA PHE A 33 2.44 5.49 -0.01
C PHE A 33 3.26 4.90 -1.15
N SER A 34 2.76 3.86 -1.81
CA SER A 34 3.40 3.27 -3.00
C SER A 34 2.69 3.74 -4.25
N GLU A 35 3.31 4.69 -4.95
CA GLU A 35 2.80 5.26 -6.20
C GLU A 35 3.17 4.37 -7.38
N VAL A 36 2.18 3.97 -8.16
CA VAL A 36 2.39 3.28 -9.44
C VAL A 36 2.57 4.31 -10.54
N MET A 37 3.71 4.29 -11.22
CA MET A 37 3.95 5.17 -12.35
C MET A 37 3.37 4.56 -13.63
N PHE A 38 2.61 5.36 -14.40
CA PHE A 38 2.12 4.96 -15.72
C PHE A 38 3.28 4.88 -16.72
N ASP A 39 4.07 5.95 -16.79
CA ASP A 39 5.29 6.04 -17.60
C ASP A 39 6.32 6.90 -16.86
N LYS A 40 7.50 7.12 -17.44
CA LYS A 40 8.54 7.96 -16.87
C LYS A 40 8.02 9.37 -16.62
N GLY A 41 7.99 9.78 -15.35
CA GLY A 41 7.50 11.09 -14.93
C GLY A 41 5.97 11.27 -14.93
N ILE A 42 5.20 10.23 -15.29
CA ILE A 42 3.73 10.28 -15.34
C ILE A 42 3.18 9.31 -14.28
N SER A 43 2.41 9.84 -13.33
CA SER A 43 1.71 9.03 -12.34
C SER A 43 0.64 8.14 -12.99
N GLY A 44 0.46 6.95 -12.46
CA GLY A 44 -0.66 6.06 -12.79
C GLY A 44 -1.89 6.28 -11.91
N GLU A 45 -1.78 7.16 -10.92
CA GLU A 45 -2.91 7.57 -10.10
C GLU A 45 -3.74 8.64 -10.81
N LEU A 46 -5.02 8.74 -10.46
CA LEU A 46 -5.87 9.84 -10.94
C LEU A 46 -5.29 11.18 -10.45
N PRO A 47 -5.33 12.26 -11.26
CA PRO A 47 -4.80 13.56 -10.88
C PRO A 47 -5.35 14.09 -9.55
N GLU A 48 -6.66 13.92 -9.30
CA GLU A 48 -7.32 14.34 -8.07
C GLU A 48 -6.86 13.51 -6.87
N HIS A 49 -6.56 12.23 -7.08
CA HIS A 49 -6.06 11.33 -6.03
C HIS A 49 -4.64 11.71 -5.63
N ILE A 50 -3.76 11.95 -6.60
CA ILE A 50 -2.38 12.36 -6.29
C ILE A 50 -2.33 13.77 -5.69
N ASP A 51 -3.21 14.68 -6.10
CA ASP A 51 -3.37 16.00 -5.49
C ASP A 51 -3.79 15.88 -4.02
N PHE A 52 -4.80 15.05 -3.73
CA PHE A 52 -5.21 14.75 -2.36
C PHE A 52 -4.05 14.21 -1.52
N ILE A 53 -3.31 13.24 -2.05
CA ILE A 53 -2.18 12.63 -1.35
C ILE A 53 -1.10 13.66 -1.02
N GLN A 54 -0.62 14.38 -2.03
CA GLN A 54 0.55 15.25 -1.91
C GLN A 54 0.25 16.60 -1.27
N ASN A 55 -0.91 17.18 -1.58
CA ASN A 55 -1.21 18.56 -1.21
C ASN A 55 -2.19 18.69 -0.04
N LYS A 56 -2.83 17.60 0.38
CA LYS A 56 -3.78 17.61 1.51
C LYS A 56 -3.37 16.64 2.60
N ALA A 57 -3.35 15.33 2.32
CA ALA A 57 -3.17 14.32 3.35
C ALA A 57 -1.75 14.30 3.93
N ILE A 58 -0.72 14.29 3.11
CA ILE A 58 0.69 14.29 3.58
C ILE A 58 0.97 15.51 4.48
N PRO A 59 0.64 16.75 4.09
CA PRO A 59 0.85 17.91 4.97
C PRO A 59 0.13 17.80 6.32
N ILE A 60 -1.07 17.22 6.35
CA ILE A 60 -1.80 16.98 7.61
C ILE A 60 -1.05 15.96 8.47
N PHE A 61 -0.64 14.82 7.91
CA PHE A 61 0.09 13.80 8.66
C PHE A 61 1.43 14.32 9.21
N GLU A 62 2.13 15.12 8.42
CA GLU A 62 3.38 15.76 8.85
C GLU A 62 3.15 16.82 9.93
N SER A 63 2.03 17.54 9.88
CA SER A 63 1.63 18.49 10.96
C SER A 63 1.34 17.77 12.28
N TRP A 64 0.94 16.50 12.24
CA TRP A 64 0.78 15.63 13.40
C TRP A 64 2.10 15.03 13.90
N GLY A 65 3.21 15.31 13.21
CA GLY A 65 4.55 14.82 13.56
C GLY A 65 4.95 13.49 12.92
N TYR A 66 4.12 12.92 12.06
CA TYR A 66 4.44 11.67 11.37
C TYR A 66 5.37 11.89 10.19
N LYS A 67 6.28 10.93 9.98
CA LYS A 67 7.09 10.90 8.76
C LYS A 67 6.29 10.25 7.65
N THR A 68 6.41 10.81 6.44
CA THR A 68 5.79 10.25 5.25
C THR A 68 6.83 9.87 4.20
N LYS A 69 6.54 8.86 3.40
CA LYS A 69 7.41 8.43 2.31
C LYS A 69 6.60 7.92 1.11
N ILE A 70 6.88 8.50 -0.06
CA ILE A 70 6.38 8.00 -1.33
C ILE A 70 7.42 7.04 -1.91
N LEU A 71 7.00 5.80 -2.16
CA LEU A 71 7.82 4.78 -2.83
C LEU A 71 7.36 4.65 -4.28
N ARG A 72 8.33 4.54 -5.18
CA ARG A 72 8.10 4.29 -6.61
C ARG A 72 8.96 3.12 -7.07
N SER A 73 8.43 2.32 -7.98
CA SER A 73 9.21 1.31 -8.67
C SER A 73 10.12 1.96 -9.72
N ASP A 74 11.21 1.28 -10.03
CA ASP A 74 12.01 1.51 -11.24
C ASP A 74 11.28 1.08 -12.52
N LYS A 75 10.18 0.31 -12.38
CA LYS A 75 9.32 -0.14 -13.48
C LYS A 75 8.01 0.62 -13.50
N THR A 76 7.58 0.97 -14.70
CA THR A 76 6.31 1.64 -14.96
C THR A 76 5.25 0.65 -15.46
N TYR A 77 3.99 1.11 -15.55
CA TYR A 77 2.92 0.35 -16.21
C TYR A 77 3.32 -0.01 -17.65
N MET A 78 3.89 0.95 -18.39
CA MET A 78 4.30 0.75 -19.78
C MET A 78 5.42 -0.28 -19.91
N ASP A 79 6.39 -0.28 -19.00
CA ASP A 79 7.43 -1.32 -18.97
C ASP A 79 6.83 -2.72 -18.77
N CYS A 80 5.84 -2.84 -17.90
CA CYS A 80 5.13 -4.10 -17.67
C CYS A 80 4.28 -4.51 -18.88
N PHE A 81 3.59 -3.55 -19.50
CA PHE A 81 2.74 -3.80 -20.67
C PHE A 81 3.53 -4.30 -21.88
N TYR A 82 4.67 -3.67 -22.18
CA TYR A 82 5.53 -4.05 -23.31
C TYR A 82 6.50 -5.19 -22.99
N HIS A 83 6.54 -5.65 -21.75
CA HIS A 83 7.42 -6.75 -21.38
C HIS A 83 7.17 -8.00 -22.24
N VAL A 84 8.24 -8.53 -22.84
CA VAL A 84 8.19 -9.77 -23.59
C VAL A 84 8.41 -10.94 -22.66
N VAL A 85 7.44 -11.87 -22.63
CA VAL A 85 7.47 -13.05 -21.78
C VAL A 85 8.62 -13.99 -22.18
N GLN A 86 9.51 -14.31 -21.24
CA GLN A 86 10.72 -15.12 -21.49
C GLN A 86 10.57 -16.56 -21.00
N LYS A 87 9.87 -16.78 -19.88
CA LYS A 87 9.91 -18.06 -19.14
C LYS A 87 8.73 -19.01 -19.40
N SER A 88 7.64 -18.55 -20.02
CA SER A 88 6.46 -19.38 -20.24
C SER A 88 6.53 -20.02 -21.62
N GLU A 89 6.58 -21.34 -21.71
CA GLU A 89 6.59 -22.07 -22.99
C GLU A 89 5.43 -21.65 -23.91
N LYS A 90 4.21 -21.55 -23.36
CA LYS A 90 3.00 -21.17 -24.11
C LYS A 90 3.00 -19.71 -24.59
N ASN A 91 3.65 -18.80 -23.86
CA ASN A 91 3.56 -17.36 -24.09
C ASN A 91 4.92 -16.71 -24.38
N LYS A 92 5.99 -17.49 -24.50
CA LYS A 92 7.33 -17.01 -24.84
C LYS A 92 7.29 -16.18 -26.12
N GLY A 93 7.94 -15.03 -26.09
CA GLY A 93 7.98 -14.08 -27.21
C GLY A 93 6.73 -13.21 -27.36
N LYS A 94 5.65 -13.43 -26.61
CA LYS A 94 4.46 -12.57 -26.62
C LYS A 94 4.64 -11.42 -25.63
N ARG A 95 4.02 -10.26 -25.94
CA ARG A 95 3.92 -9.14 -24.99
C ARG A 95 2.99 -9.51 -23.85
N GLN A 96 3.30 -9.05 -22.65
CA GLN A 96 2.47 -9.29 -21.47
C GLN A 96 1.09 -8.64 -21.61
N GLY A 97 1.03 -7.41 -22.15
CA GLY A 97 -0.21 -6.69 -22.41
C GLY A 97 -0.97 -6.25 -21.15
N PHE A 98 -2.27 -6.12 -21.26
CA PHE A 98 -3.15 -5.67 -20.17
C PHE A 98 -3.14 -6.62 -18.96
N PRO A 99 -3.34 -6.08 -17.74
CA PRO A 99 -3.48 -6.91 -16.55
C PRO A 99 -4.69 -7.85 -16.67
N ARG A 100 -4.54 -9.04 -16.09
CA ARG A 100 -5.63 -10.04 -16.04
C ARG A 100 -6.20 -10.10 -14.62
N PRO A 101 -7.48 -10.42 -14.45
CA PRO A 101 -8.02 -10.70 -13.13
C PRO A 101 -7.18 -11.74 -12.38
N ASN A 102 -6.91 -11.50 -11.12
CA ASN A 102 -6.08 -12.33 -10.22
C ASN A 102 -4.60 -12.54 -10.63
N MET A 103 -4.14 -11.87 -11.70
CA MET A 103 -2.75 -11.97 -12.19
C MET A 103 -2.25 -10.59 -12.66
N CYS A 104 -2.32 -9.59 -11.80
CA CYS A 104 -1.89 -8.24 -12.13
C CYS A 104 -0.36 -8.08 -11.94
N LYS A 105 0.39 -8.30 -13.01
CA LYS A 105 1.86 -8.11 -12.98
C LYS A 105 2.30 -6.66 -12.73
N ILE A 106 1.42 -5.70 -12.99
CA ILE A 106 1.67 -4.30 -12.65
C ILE A 106 1.65 -4.13 -11.13
N ASN A 107 0.59 -4.66 -10.46
CA ASN A 107 0.54 -4.64 -9.01
C ASN A 107 1.75 -5.35 -8.39
N ASP A 108 2.13 -6.52 -8.91
CA ASP A 108 3.28 -7.26 -8.40
C ASP A 108 4.57 -6.44 -8.51
N ARG A 109 4.90 -5.97 -9.72
CA ARG A 109 6.20 -5.34 -10.02
C ARG A 109 6.28 -3.86 -9.63
N CYS A 110 5.18 -3.12 -9.78
CA CYS A 110 5.20 -1.67 -9.54
C CYS A 110 4.79 -1.29 -8.12
N LYS A 111 4.19 -2.20 -7.36
CA LYS A 111 3.73 -1.93 -5.99
C LYS A 111 4.25 -2.94 -4.97
N THR A 112 3.92 -4.22 -5.11
CA THR A 112 4.24 -5.25 -4.12
C THR A 112 5.75 -5.43 -3.97
N GLU A 113 6.50 -5.59 -5.06
CA GLU A 113 7.96 -5.74 -5.02
C GLU A 113 8.65 -4.53 -4.36
N VAL A 114 8.13 -3.32 -4.55
CA VAL A 114 8.68 -2.10 -3.95
C VAL A 114 8.49 -2.11 -2.44
N LEU A 115 7.28 -2.44 -1.98
CA LEU A 115 6.96 -2.55 -0.57
C LEU A 115 7.76 -3.67 0.10
N GLU A 116 7.89 -4.83 -0.55
CA GLU A 116 8.69 -5.94 -0.04
C GLU A 116 10.18 -5.57 0.06
N ARG A 117 10.73 -4.90 -0.96
CA ARG A 117 12.12 -4.43 -0.94
C ARG A 117 12.36 -3.44 0.20
N PHE A 118 11.40 -2.53 0.43
CA PHE A 118 11.46 -1.61 1.55
C PHE A 118 11.44 -2.38 2.90
N HIS A 119 10.51 -3.32 3.08
CA HIS A 119 10.40 -4.09 4.31
C HIS A 119 11.60 -5.05 4.54
N LYS A 120 12.18 -5.62 3.48
CA LYS A 120 13.41 -6.42 3.57
C LYS A 120 14.62 -5.61 4.08
N GLY A 121 14.62 -4.30 3.89
CA GLY A 121 15.62 -3.40 4.49
C GLY A 121 15.42 -3.18 5.99
N LEU A 122 14.29 -3.63 6.56
CA LEU A 122 14.01 -3.65 7.99
C LEU A 122 14.22 -5.08 8.50
N LYS A 123 14.81 -5.24 9.67
CA LYS A 123 15.00 -6.57 10.25
C LYS A 123 13.65 -7.16 10.65
N THR A 124 13.44 -8.42 10.31
CA THR A 124 12.23 -9.17 10.70
C THR A 124 12.04 -9.14 12.22
N GLY A 125 10.81 -8.89 12.68
CA GLY A 125 10.49 -8.77 14.09
C GLY A 125 10.75 -7.41 14.73
N GLU A 126 11.30 -6.44 13.97
CA GLU A 126 11.55 -5.08 14.47
C GLU A 126 10.50 -4.07 13.99
N TYR A 127 9.45 -4.51 13.30
CA TYR A 127 8.38 -3.61 12.82
C TYR A 127 7.01 -4.27 12.84
N GLN A 128 5.99 -3.43 12.97
CA GLN A 128 4.59 -3.78 12.77
C GLN A 128 3.97 -2.90 11.69
N LYS A 129 3.02 -3.44 10.93
CA LYS A 129 2.34 -2.75 9.84
C LYS A 129 0.89 -2.49 10.17
N TYR A 130 0.46 -1.24 10.12
CA TYR A 130 -0.95 -0.89 10.11
C TYR A 130 -1.52 -1.02 8.71
N ILE A 131 -2.64 -1.72 8.60
CA ILE A 131 -3.35 -1.98 7.36
C ILE A 131 -4.82 -1.56 7.49
N GLY A 132 -5.37 -0.99 6.41
CA GLY A 132 -6.78 -0.59 6.37
C GLY A 132 -7.68 -1.76 5.99
N ILE A 133 -8.10 -2.56 6.99
CA ILE A 133 -9.10 -3.62 6.82
C ILE A 133 -10.20 -3.39 7.84
N ALA A 134 -11.42 -3.16 7.34
CA ALA A 134 -12.57 -2.88 8.17
C ALA A 134 -13.03 -4.11 8.98
N LYS A 135 -13.78 -3.86 10.06
CA LYS A 135 -14.27 -4.91 10.98
C LYS A 135 -15.16 -5.95 10.27
N ASP A 136 -15.90 -5.53 9.28
CA ASP A 136 -16.79 -6.35 8.47
C ASP A 136 -16.10 -7.11 7.31
N GLU A 137 -14.75 -7.15 7.33
CA GLU A 137 -13.92 -7.94 6.41
C GLU A 137 -13.07 -9.04 7.14
N PRO A 138 -13.64 -9.87 8.03
CA PRO A 138 -12.85 -10.78 8.86
C PRO A 138 -12.12 -11.86 8.04
N ALA A 139 -12.69 -12.31 6.93
CA ALA A 139 -12.06 -13.27 6.04
C ALA A 139 -10.80 -12.72 5.35
N ARG A 140 -10.77 -11.41 5.05
CA ARG A 140 -9.60 -10.73 4.50
C ARG A 140 -8.50 -10.63 5.54
N LEU A 141 -8.86 -10.23 6.76
CA LEU A 141 -7.91 -10.14 7.88
C LEU A 141 -7.30 -11.50 8.23
N SER A 142 -8.12 -12.57 8.28
CA SER A 142 -7.66 -13.93 8.57
C SER A 142 -6.62 -14.40 7.56
N ARG A 143 -6.84 -14.18 6.26
CA ARG A 143 -5.89 -14.54 5.21
C ARG A 143 -4.54 -13.82 5.36
N ILE A 144 -4.56 -12.55 5.76
CA ILE A 144 -3.35 -11.76 5.93
C ILE A 144 -2.56 -12.23 7.15
N LYS A 145 -3.21 -12.43 8.29
CA LYS A 145 -2.57 -12.91 9.52
C LYS A 145 -1.91 -14.29 9.36
N THR A 146 -2.46 -15.13 8.48
CA THR A 146 -1.86 -16.44 8.17
C THR A 146 -0.55 -16.30 7.39
N SER A 147 -0.38 -15.24 6.63
CA SER A 147 0.83 -14.99 5.82
C SER A 147 1.84 -14.06 6.50
N ASP A 148 1.39 -13.17 7.40
CA ASP A 148 2.22 -12.15 8.03
C ASP A 148 1.56 -11.62 9.32
N ASP A 149 1.97 -12.15 10.46
CA ASP A 149 1.49 -11.78 11.80
C ASP A 149 1.98 -10.41 12.28
N SER A 150 2.89 -9.76 11.55
CA SER A 150 3.29 -8.37 11.81
C SER A 150 2.24 -7.34 11.42
N GLN A 151 1.10 -7.75 10.85
CA GLN A 151 0.05 -6.84 10.38
C GLN A 151 -1.05 -6.63 11.41
N ILE A 152 -1.40 -5.37 11.66
CA ILE A 152 -2.45 -4.95 12.60
C ILE A 152 -3.46 -4.10 11.86
N SER A 153 -4.76 -4.35 12.11
CA SER A 153 -5.82 -3.45 11.68
C SER A 153 -6.39 -2.66 12.88
N LEU A 154 -6.19 -1.35 12.90
CA LEU A 154 -6.79 -0.47 13.89
C LEU A 154 -8.31 -0.37 13.71
N LEU A 155 -8.83 -0.49 12.48
CA LEU A 155 -10.26 -0.56 12.22
C LEU A 155 -10.89 -1.77 12.93
N GLN A 156 -10.23 -2.93 12.91
CA GLN A 156 -10.66 -4.11 13.67
C GLN A 156 -10.58 -3.85 15.17
N LYS A 157 -9.47 -3.32 15.66
CA LYS A 157 -9.22 -3.04 17.08
C LYS A 157 -10.28 -2.13 17.67
N TYR A 158 -10.66 -1.07 16.96
CA TYR A 158 -11.63 -0.06 17.41
C TYR A 158 -13.05 -0.26 16.89
N GLY A 159 -13.32 -1.35 16.17
CA GLY A 159 -14.67 -1.75 15.78
C GLY A 159 -15.26 -0.97 14.60
N TYR A 160 -14.44 -0.40 13.73
CA TYR A 160 -14.87 0.36 12.56
C TYR A 160 -15.22 -0.55 11.38
N THR A 161 -16.47 -0.44 10.91
CA THR A 161 -16.97 -1.09 9.70
C THR A 161 -16.64 -0.27 8.45
N ASN A 162 -16.87 -0.83 7.27
CA ASN A 162 -16.69 -0.12 6.00
C ASN A 162 -17.52 1.18 5.91
N GLN A 163 -18.71 1.21 6.48
CA GLN A 163 -19.53 2.42 6.53
C GLN A 163 -18.92 3.44 7.49
N LYS A 164 -18.62 3.04 8.70
CA LYS A 164 -18.11 3.92 9.76
C LYS A 164 -16.72 4.50 9.43
N SER A 165 -15.91 3.82 8.66
CA SER A 165 -14.60 4.33 8.22
C SER A 165 -14.69 5.39 7.12
N ALA A 166 -15.88 5.61 6.56
CA ALA A 166 -16.12 6.64 5.55
C ALA A 166 -16.63 7.97 6.14
N GLU A 167 -17.08 7.96 7.39
CA GLU A 167 -17.51 9.13 8.17
C GLU A 167 -16.31 9.86 8.79
#